data_375d6a672dc268722541b84a53659f79
#
_entry.id   375d6a672dc268722541b84a53659f79
#
_cell.length_a   1.000
_cell.length_b   1.000
_cell.length_c   1.000
_cell.angle_alpha   90.00
_cell.angle_beta   90.00
_cell.angle_gamma   90.00
#
_symmetry.space_group_name_H-M   'P 1'
#
loop_
_entity.id
_entity.type
_entity.pdbx_description
1 polymer ?
#
loop_
_entity_poly.entity_id
_entity_poly.type
_entity_poly.pdbx_seq_one_letter_code
_entity_poly.pdbx_strand_id
1 'polypeptide(L)'
;MLVVKILFLLFEIVLDVIKQVMGNRYRAEVKALDLKSFHMDKGFIGESVYAPLNRTVVLKEVIQIIKKEIPNVEAIDFSSNRLPTLNQFSSLSEHATQLRILHLSDNRIANIAELKALKQMKGLKVS
;
A
#
# COMPACT_ATOMS: atom_id res chain seq x y z
N MET A 1 -8.11 -29.38 11.29
CA MET A 1 -8.95 -28.29 11.81
C MET A 1 -9.60 -27.56 10.67
N LEU A 2 -10.88 -27.85 10.47
CA LEU A 2 -11.64 -27.28 9.35
C LEU A 2 -11.75 -25.75 9.44
N VAL A 3 -11.99 -25.20 10.62
CA VAL A 3 -12.12 -23.74 10.82
C VAL A 3 -10.85 -23.01 10.42
N VAL A 4 -9.69 -23.52 10.80
CA VAL A 4 -8.39 -22.92 10.46
C VAL A 4 -8.19 -22.93 8.94
N LYS A 5 -8.55 -24.03 8.28
CA LYS A 5 -8.43 -24.12 6.82
C LYS A 5 -9.35 -23.13 6.13
N ILE A 6 -10.57 -22.96 6.62
CA ILE A 6 -11.53 -22.00 6.06
C ILE A 6 -11.00 -20.58 6.21
N LEU A 7 -10.49 -20.22 7.39
CA LEU A 7 -9.92 -18.88 7.61
C LEU A 7 -8.72 -18.62 6.71
N PHE A 8 -7.86 -19.62 6.53
CA PHE A 8 -6.71 -19.52 5.62
C PHE A 8 -7.15 -19.27 4.19
N LEU A 9 -8.16 -20.02 3.71
CA LEU A 9 -8.68 -19.87 2.35
C LEU A 9 -9.32 -18.50 2.15
N LEU A 10 -10.06 -17.99 3.14
CA LEU A 10 -10.64 -16.65 3.08
C LEU A 10 -9.55 -15.58 2.99
N PHE A 11 -8.48 -15.73 3.77
CA PHE A 11 -7.34 -14.82 3.70
C PHE A 11 -6.71 -14.82 2.31
N GLU A 12 -6.52 -16.01 1.71
CA GLU A 12 -5.96 -16.14 0.37
C GLU A 12 -6.84 -15.46 -0.69
N ILE A 13 -8.17 -15.60 -0.56
CA ILE A 13 -9.12 -14.97 -1.47
C ILE A 13 -9.01 -13.44 -1.38
N VAL A 14 -8.98 -12.90 -0.16
CA VAL A 14 -8.84 -11.45 0.05
C VAL A 14 -7.51 -10.95 -0.51
N LEU A 15 -6.44 -11.70 -0.27
CA LEU A 15 -5.12 -11.35 -0.78
C LEU A 15 -5.09 -11.31 -2.31
N ASP A 16 -5.74 -12.28 -2.96
CA ASP A 16 -5.83 -12.31 -4.41
C ASP A 16 -6.59 -11.09 -4.97
N VAL A 17 -7.67 -10.68 -4.30
CA VAL A 17 -8.41 -9.48 -4.69
C VAL A 17 -7.53 -8.24 -4.54
N ILE A 18 -6.78 -8.13 -3.44
CA ILE A 18 -5.85 -7.02 -3.23
C ILE A 18 -4.82 -6.96 -4.37
N LYS A 19 -4.23 -8.09 -4.72
CA LYS A 19 -3.23 -8.16 -5.80
C LYS A 19 -3.83 -7.74 -7.13
N GLN A 20 -5.05 -8.18 -7.43
CA GLN A 20 -5.72 -7.84 -8.67
C GLN A 20 -6.01 -6.33 -8.76
N VAL A 21 -6.51 -5.73 -7.68
CA VAL A 21 -6.76 -4.29 -7.63
C VAL A 21 -5.45 -3.52 -7.82
N MET A 22 -4.39 -3.92 -7.12
CA MET A 22 -3.09 -3.28 -7.27
C MET A 22 -2.56 -3.39 -8.69
N GLY A 23 -2.71 -4.55 -9.32
CA GLY A 23 -2.28 -4.75 -10.70
C GLY A 23 -2.99 -3.81 -11.68
N ASN A 24 -4.28 -3.57 -11.46
CA ASN A 24 -5.05 -2.64 -12.28
C ASN A 24 -4.67 -1.17 -12.05
N ARG A 25 -3.99 -0.88 -10.95
CA ARG A 25 -3.57 0.47 -10.56
C ARG A 25 -2.09 0.73 -10.79
N TYR A 26 -1.36 -0.24 -11.32
CA TYR A 26 0.05 -0.08 -11.62
C TYR A 26 0.28 0.20 -13.08
N ARG A 27 1.00 1.29 -13.36
CA ARG A 27 1.38 1.68 -14.72
C ARG A 27 2.85 1.35 -14.93
N ALA A 28 3.11 0.22 -15.57
CA ALA A 28 4.46 -0.30 -15.72
C ALA A 28 5.36 0.61 -16.56
N GLU A 29 4.81 1.30 -17.53
CA GLU A 29 5.57 2.17 -18.43
C GLU A 29 6.19 3.38 -17.73
N VAL A 30 5.62 3.80 -16.60
CA VAL A 30 6.16 4.91 -15.80
C VAL A 30 6.47 4.47 -14.37
N LYS A 31 6.31 3.18 -14.07
CA LYS A 31 6.59 2.58 -12.76
C LYS A 31 5.87 3.30 -11.62
N ALA A 32 4.59 3.61 -11.84
CA ALA A 32 3.77 4.35 -10.90
C ALA A 32 2.60 3.50 -10.41
N LEU A 33 2.40 3.47 -9.10
CA LEU A 33 1.31 2.76 -8.44
C LEU A 33 0.35 3.77 -7.81
N ASP A 34 -0.92 3.70 -8.19
CA ASP A 34 -1.95 4.58 -7.65
C ASP A 34 -2.78 3.83 -6.59
N LEU A 35 -2.53 4.14 -5.32
CA LEU A 35 -3.27 3.58 -4.20
C LEU A 35 -4.22 4.60 -3.56
N LYS A 36 -4.48 5.71 -4.24
CA LYS A 36 -5.39 6.74 -3.74
C LYS A 36 -6.76 6.14 -3.47
N SER A 37 -7.33 6.42 -2.29
CA SER A 37 -8.66 5.92 -1.89
C SER A 37 -8.83 4.43 -2.15
N PHE A 38 -7.83 3.64 -1.79
CA PHE A 38 -7.72 2.24 -2.16
C PHE A 38 -8.96 1.42 -1.82
N HIS A 39 -9.51 1.63 -0.61
CA HIS A 39 -10.67 0.88 -0.12
C HIS A 39 -11.95 1.12 -0.95
N MET A 40 -11.98 2.19 -1.75
CA MET A 40 -13.14 2.53 -2.59
C MET A 40 -13.08 1.91 -3.98
N ASP A 41 -12.07 1.11 -4.27
CA ASP A 41 -11.92 0.50 -5.58
C ASP A 41 -13.09 -0.43 -5.91
N LYS A 42 -13.54 -0.38 -7.17
CA LYS A 42 -14.65 -1.20 -7.65
C LYS A 42 -14.39 -2.70 -7.46
N GLY A 43 -13.14 -3.12 -7.55
CA GLY A 43 -12.76 -4.51 -7.36
C GLY A 43 -13.09 -5.02 -5.96
N PHE A 44 -12.89 -4.18 -4.94
CA PHE A 44 -13.25 -4.54 -3.57
C PHE A 44 -14.77 -4.54 -3.39
N ILE A 45 -15.44 -3.52 -3.89
CA ILE A 45 -16.89 -3.38 -3.74
C ILE A 45 -17.60 -4.56 -4.41
N GLY A 46 -17.18 -4.92 -5.63
CA GLY A 46 -17.77 -6.02 -6.37
C GLY A 46 -17.61 -7.38 -5.70
N GLU A 47 -16.54 -7.58 -4.94
CA GLU A 47 -16.27 -8.83 -4.23
C GLU A 47 -16.69 -8.76 -2.76
N SER A 48 -17.32 -7.66 -2.32
CA SER A 48 -17.72 -7.44 -0.94
C SER A 48 -16.53 -7.54 0.03
N VAL A 49 -15.37 -7.03 -0.40
CA VAL A 49 -14.14 -7.00 0.41
C VAL A 49 -13.93 -5.59 0.93
N TYR A 50 -13.60 -5.49 2.22
CA TYR A 50 -13.20 -4.23 2.83
C TYR A 50 -11.73 -4.29 3.22
N ALA A 51 -10.88 -3.57 2.48
CA ALA A 51 -9.43 -3.60 2.66
C ALA A 51 -8.84 -2.18 2.73
N PRO A 52 -9.12 -1.43 3.81
CA PRO A 52 -8.60 -0.06 3.93
C PRO A 52 -7.14 -0.07 4.36
N LEU A 53 -6.34 0.86 3.81
CA LEU A 53 -4.92 0.94 4.11
C LEU A 53 -4.62 1.45 5.54
N ASN A 54 -5.60 2.03 6.22
CA ASN A 54 -5.41 2.44 7.61
C ASN A 54 -5.47 1.28 8.61
N ARG A 55 -5.77 0.05 8.13
CA ARG A 55 -5.62 -1.15 8.93
C ARG A 55 -4.20 -1.69 8.73
N THR A 56 -3.49 -1.89 9.82
CA THR A 56 -2.09 -2.32 9.81
C THR A 56 -1.88 -3.60 8.99
N VAL A 57 -2.77 -4.58 9.14
CA VAL A 57 -2.67 -5.85 8.43
C VAL A 57 -2.76 -5.65 6.92
N VAL A 58 -3.69 -4.82 6.46
CA VAL A 58 -3.86 -4.54 5.03
C VAL A 58 -2.64 -3.82 4.47
N LEU A 59 -2.19 -2.78 5.16
CA LEU A 59 -1.02 -2.00 4.70
C LEU A 59 0.24 -2.87 4.65
N LYS A 60 0.45 -3.74 5.64
CA LYS A 60 1.57 -4.68 5.62
C LYS A 60 1.54 -5.57 4.39
N GLU A 61 0.38 -6.13 4.06
CA GLU A 61 0.25 -6.99 2.89
C GLU A 61 0.50 -6.22 1.59
N VAL A 62 -0.02 -5.01 1.49
CA VAL A 62 0.21 -4.16 0.32
C VAL A 62 1.71 -3.85 0.15
N ILE A 63 2.39 -3.50 1.24
CA ILE A 63 3.83 -3.23 1.20
C ILE A 63 4.61 -4.48 0.82
N GLN A 64 4.23 -5.65 1.33
CA GLN A 64 4.87 -6.91 0.95
C GLN A 64 4.70 -7.20 -0.54
N ILE A 65 3.52 -6.93 -1.10
CA ILE A 65 3.28 -7.10 -2.53
C ILE A 65 4.17 -6.16 -3.34
N ILE A 66 4.29 -4.90 -2.92
CA ILE A 66 5.18 -3.94 -3.59
C ILE A 66 6.61 -4.46 -3.60
N LYS A 67 7.10 -4.91 -2.44
CA LYS A 67 8.47 -5.40 -2.30
C LYS A 67 8.74 -6.62 -3.17
N LYS A 68 7.77 -7.50 -3.30
CA LYS A 68 7.93 -8.75 -4.02
C LYS A 68 7.69 -8.62 -5.52
N GLU A 69 6.64 -7.90 -5.90
CA GLU A 69 6.17 -7.87 -7.29
C GLU A 69 6.65 -6.65 -8.08
N ILE A 70 6.80 -5.50 -7.42
CA ILE A 70 7.19 -4.25 -8.09
C ILE A 70 8.26 -3.48 -7.31
N PRO A 71 9.39 -4.12 -6.98
CA PRO A 71 10.43 -3.46 -6.17
C PRO A 71 11.05 -2.25 -6.86
N ASN A 72 10.90 -2.12 -8.17
CA ASN A 72 11.45 -0.99 -8.95
C ASN A 72 10.48 0.17 -9.10
N VAL A 73 9.40 0.18 -8.33
CA VAL A 73 8.42 1.28 -8.37
C VAL A 73 9.09 2.62 -8.11
N GLU A 74 8.71 3.64 -8.87
CA GLU A 74 9.31 4.99 -8.77
C GLU A 74 8.36 6.02 -8.17
N ALA A 75 7.05 5.80 -8.26
CA ALA A 75 6.05 6.72 -7.71
C ALA A 75 4.90 5.96 -7.11
N ILE A 76 4.45 6.36 -5.93
CA ILE A 76 3.27 5.79 -5.29
C ILE A 76 2.40 6.91 -4.74
N ASP A 77 1.10 6.81 -4.99
CA ASP A 77 0.11 7.72 -4.43
C ASP A 77 -0.67 7.00 -3.33
N PHE A 78 -0.45 7.40 -2.08
CA PHE A 78 -1.18 6.92 -0.91
C PHE A 78 -2.23 7.92 -0.42
N SER A 79 -2.56 8.92 -1.22
CA SER A 79 -3.48 9.98 -0.80
C SER A 79 -4.86 9.41 -0.43
N SER A 80 -5.54 10.08 0.48
CA SER A 80 -6.93 9.80 0.85
C SER A 80 -7.16 8.38 1.37
N ASN A 81 -6.27 7.91 2.24
CA ASN A 81 -6.37 6.58 2.84
C ASN A 81 -6.50 6.61 4.36
N ARG A 82 -6.66 7.79 4.97
CA ARG A 82 -6.82 7.94 6.41
C ARG A 82 -5.66 7.32 7.21
N LEU A 83 -4.46 7.36 6.65
CA LEU A 83 -3.28 6.81 7.31
C LEU A 83 -2.96 7.63 8.57
N PRO A 84 -2.92 6.98 9.76
CA PRO A 84 -2.61 7.70 11.00
C PRO A 84 -1.13 7.85 11.27
N THR A 85 -0.30 6.96 10.71
CA THR A 85 1.15 6.94 10.92
C THR A 85 1.86 6.51 9.65
N LEU A 86 3.19 6.72 9.63
CA LEU A 86 4.07 6.25 8.56
C LEU A 86 4.98 5.10 9.03
N ASN A 87 4.65 4.46 10.14
CA ASN A 87 5.51 3.43 10.75
C ASN A 87 5.86 2.28 9.79
N GLN A 88 4.93 1.90 8.92
CA GLN A 88 5.16 0.80 7.97
C GLN A 88 6.07 1.19 6.82
N PHE A 89 6.31 2.48 6.61
CA PHE A 89 7.01 2.97 5.43
C PHE A 89 8.52 2.78 5.51
N SER A 90 9.08 2.57 6.70
CA SER A 90 10.50 2.23 6.83
C SER A 90 10.82 0.91 6.13
N SER A 91 9.92 -0.08 6.22
CA SER A 91 10.08 -1.33 5.50
C SER A 91 10.05 -1.12 3.97
N LEU A 92 9.17 -0.24 3.52
CA LEU A 92 9.10 0.10 2.09
C LEU A 92 10.41 0.75 1.62
N SER A 93 10.98 1.66 2.42
CA SER A 93 12.21 2.37 2.05
C SER A 93 13.41 1.45 1.87
N GLU A 94 13.45 0.35 2.62
CA GLU A 94 14.56 -0.60 2.54
C GLU A 94 14.56 -1.39 1.24
N HIS A 95 13.41 -1.55 0.60
CA HIS A 95 13.25 -2.45 -0.55
C HIS A 95 12.90 -1.72 -1.84
N ALA A 96 12.09 -0.66 -1.76
CA ALA A 96 11.75 0.14 -2.94
C ALA A 96 12.75 1.28 -3.11
N THR A 97 13.99 0.93 -3.44
CA THR A 97 15.11 1.88 -3.48
C THR A 97 15.02 2.87 -4.65
N GLN A 98 14.16 2.61 -5.63
CA GLN A 98 13.96 3.49 -6.79
C GLN A 98 12.84 4.51 -6.56
N LEU A 99 12.17 4.45 -5.41
CA LEU A 99 11.04 5.33 -5.13
C LEU A 99 11.49 6.79 -5.02
N ARG A 100 10.90 7.66 -5.82
CA ARG A 100 11.25 9.07 -5.91
C ARG A 100 10.11 10.02 -5.61
N ILE A 101 8.87 9.56 -5.78
CA ILE A 101 7.67 10.38 -5.59
C ILE A 101 6.70 9.64 -4.68
N LEU A 102 6.26 10.32 -3.62
CA LEU A 102 5.31 9.76 -2.67
C LEU A 102 4.26 10.82 -2.35
N HIS A 103 3.00 10.53 -2.68
CA HIS A 103 1.88 11.40 -2.36
C HIS A 103 1.18 10.90 -1.11
N LEU A 104 1.09 11.76 -0.10
CA LEU A 104 0.50 11.43 1.20
C LEU A 104 -0.61 12.40 1.60
N SER A 105 -1.08 13.22 0.68
CA SER A 105 -2.10 14.22 1.00
C SER A 105 -3.40 13.57 1.47
N ASP A 106 -4.19 14.31 2.23
CA ASP A 106 -5.48 13.86 2.72
C ASP A 106 -5.39 12.55 3.52
N ASN A 107 -4.42 12.51 4.43
CA ASN A 107 -4.27 11.46 5.43
C ASN A 107 -4.36 12.09 6.83
N ARG A 108 -4.21 11.29 7.87
CA ARG A 108 -4.38 11.72 9.26
C ARG A 108 -3.07 11.72 10.04
N ILE A 109 -1.98 12.00 9.35
CA ILE A 109 -0.65 12.05 9.97
C ILE A 109 -0.53 13.38 10.71
N ALA A 110 -0.55 13.31 12.04
CA ALA A 110 -0.62 14.51 12.89
C ALA A 110 0.74 15.02 13.34
N ASN A 111 1.78 14.20 13.26
CA ASN A 111 3.09 14.52 13.82
C ASN A 111 4.16 14.51 12.72
N ILE A 112 4.82 15.65 12.55
CA ILE A 112 5.89 15.79 11.55
C ILE A 112 7.04 14.81 11.81
N ALA A 113 7.23 14.34 13.05
CA ALA A 113 8.23 13.33 13.37
C ALA A 113 8.00 12.02 12.62
N GLU A 114 6.78 11.75 12.18
CA GLU A 114 6.46 10.58 11.36
C GLU A 114 7.26 10.54 10.05
N LEU A 115 7.66 11.71 9.55
CA LEU A 115 8.46 11.79 8.32
C LEU A 115 9.83 11.16 8.47
N LYS A 116 10.28 10.88 9.70
CA LYS A 116 11.54 10.16 9.94
C LYS A 116 11.56 8.79 9.28
N ALA A 117 10.40 8.16 9.13
CA ALA A 117 10.29 6.86 8.47
C ALA A 117 10.73 6.93 7.00
N LEU A 118 10.75 8.13 6.41
CA LEU A 118 11.11 8.37 5.02
C LEU A 118 12.54 8.89 4.86
N LYS A 119 13.26 9.07 5.97
CA LYS A 119 14.56 9.75 5.99
C LYS A 119 15.62 9.06 5.14
N GLN A 120 15.52 7.74 4.98
CA GLN A 120 16.50 6.97 4.22
C GLN A 120 16.26 7.03 2.71
N MET A 121 15.15 7.58 2.29
CA MET A 121 14.81 7.69 0.87
C MET A 121 15.39 8.97 0.28
N LYS A 122 16.64 8.90 -0.19
CA LYS A 122 17.32 10.05 -0.77
C LYS A 122 16.65 10.47 -2.08
N GLY A 123 16.46 11.79 -2.25
CA GLY A 123 15.83 12.32 -3.45
C GLY A 123 14.32 12.14 -3.50
N LEU A 124 13.69 11.64 -2.45
CA LEU A 124 12.26 11.45 -2.40
C LEU A 124 11.54 12.80 -2.32
N LYS A 125 10.53 12.97 -3.19
CA LYS A 125 9.61 14.11 -3.14
C LYS A 125 8.31 13.65 -2.50
N VAL A 126 7.90 14.35 -1.45
CA VAL A 126 6.66 14.06 -0.71
C VAL A 126 5.68 15.21 -0.89
N SER A 127 4.44 14.87 -1.14
CA SER A 127 3.40 15.88 -1.25
C SER A 127 2.09 15.45 -0.58
#